data_250afb317ce0c4e888238c0c61f9b6d0
#
_entry.id   250afb317ce0c4e888238c0c61f9b6d0
#
_cell.length_a   1.000
_cell.length_b   1.000
_cell.length_c   1.000
_cell.angle_alpha   90.00
_cell.angle_beta   90.00
_cell.angle_gamma   90.00
#
_symmetry.space_group_name_H-M   'P 1'
#
loop_
_entity.id
_entity.type
_entity.pdbx_description
1 polymer ?
#
loop_
_entity_poly.entity_id
_entity_poly.type
_entity_poly.pdbx_seq_one_letter_code
_entity_poly.pdbx_strand_id
1 'polypeptide(L)'
;FLEPAPASELAHDGHPKRGGFLPPVSLPRRMWAGGRIDFRRPIRIGEKLARESEILSVEPKTGKSGNLVFVTVRHTVSVANEIAVVEEHDIVYRDAAKPGANASTPPGKPAPANPVWRHEVMPDEAMLFRYSALIFNAHRIHYDIDYCRKEEGYPGLIVHGPLQTTLLLDLSRRNAGKPVRKLDYRAVSPLFHNEKLTVGGIPSADGLSAQLWTSGPTGAIAMTGTVTY
;
A
#
# COMPACT_ATOMS: atom_id res chain seq x y z
N PHE A 1 -8.49 5.41 -5.82
CA PHE A 1 -9.81 4.77 -5.96
C PHE A 1 -9.73 3.69 -7.02
N LEU A 2 -10.30 2.51 -6.74
CA LEU A 2 -10.46 1.45 -7.73
C LEU A 2 -11.68 1.75 -8.62
N GLU A 3 -11.68 1.18 -9.83
CA GLU A 3 -12.88 1.21 -10.65
C GLU A 3 -13.96 0.34 -10.03
N PRO A 4 -15.22 0.82 -9.99
CA PRO A 4 -16.33 0.00 -9.56
C PRO A 4 -16.49 -1.22 -10.49
N ALA A 5 -16.59 -2.40 -9.90
CA ALA A 5 -16.91 -3.63 -10.60
C ALA A 5 -18.21 -4.23 -10.02
N PRO A 6 -19.12 -4.77 -10.85
CA PRO A 6 -20.28 -5.50 -10.36
C PRO A 6 -19.86 -6.68 -9.48
N ALA A 7 -20.65 -7.02 -8.47
CA ALA A 7 -20.34 -8.14 -7.57
C ALA A 7 -20.12 -9.48 -8.31
N SER A 8 -20.80 -9.69 -9.43
CA SER A 8 -20.62 -10.86 -10.30
C SER A 8 -19.27 -10.94 -11.00
N GLU A 9 -18.55 -9.82 -11.08
CA GLU A 9 -17.21 -9.73 -11.69
C GLU A 9 -16.08 -9.76 -10.66
N LEU A 10 -16.40 -9.88 -9.36
CA LEU A 10 -15.40 -10.05 -8.34
C LEU A 10 -14.91 -11.52 -8.30
N ALA A 11 -13.62 -11.68 -8.09
CA ALA A 11 -12.98 -12.95 -7.80
C ALA A 11 -13.20 -13.33 -6.32
N HIS A 12 -12.83 -14.55 -5.95
CA HIS A 12 -12.99 -15.08 -4.60
C HIS A 12 -12.28 -14.23 -3.53
N ASP A 13 -11.17 -13.59 -3.87
CA ASP A 13 -10.42 -12.68 -2.98
C ASP A 13 -11.07 -11.30 -2.80
N GLY A 14 -12.14 -11.00 -3.53
CA GLY A 14 -12.85 -9.72 -3.51
C GLY A 14 -12.32 -8.67 -4.49
N HIS A 15 -11.27 -8.96 -5.24
CA HIS A 15 -10.82 -8.09 -6.32
C HIS A 15 -11.60 -8.37 -7.63
N PRO A 16 -11.60 -7.43 -8.59
CA PRO A 16 -12.07 -7.72 -9.94
C PRO A 16 -11.36 -8.95 -10.53
N LYS A 17 -12.08 -9.76 -11.29
CA LYS A 17 -11.53 -10.92 -12.00
C LYS A 17 -10.34 -10.51 -12.87
N ARG A 18 -9.41 -11.44 -13.04
CA ARG A 18 -8.20 -11.21 -13.85
C ARG A 18 -8.50 -11.25 -15.34
N GLY A 19 -7.61 -10.64 -16.13
CA GLY A 19 -7.74 -10.62 -17.59
C GLY A 19 -8.50 -9.42 -18.14
N GLY A 20 -8.86 -8.44 -17.28
CA GLY A 20 -9.26 -7.10 -17.69
C GLY A 20 -8.04 -6.22 -17.99
N PHE A 21 -7.94 -5.09 -17.30
CA PHE A 21 -6.78 -4.20 -17.45
C PHE A 21 -5.47 -4.86 -16.99
N LEU A 22 -5.45 -5.51 -15.83
CA LEU A 22 -4.26 -6.20 -15.34
C LEU A 22 -4.05 -7.54 -16.08
N PRO A 23 -2.78 -7.95 -16.30
CA PRO A 23 -2.47 -9.17 -17.03
C PRO A 23 -3.03 -10.41 -16.33
N PRO A 24 -3.36 -11.49 -17.08
CA PRO A 24 -3.92 -12.72 -16.53
C PRO A 24 -2.84 -13.60 -15.87
N VAL A 25 -2.17 -13.07 -14.84
CA VAL A 25 -1.16 -13.81 -14.09
C VAL A 25 -1.81 -14.97 -13.35
N SER A 26 -1.27 -16.18 -13.51
CA SER A 26 -1.82 -17.42 -12.91
C SER A 26 -1.56 -17.53 -11.40
N LEU A 27 -0.58 -16.79 -10.83
CA LEU A 27 -0.25 -16.84 -9.42
C LEU A 27 -1.40 -16.29 -8.55
N PRO A 28 -1.90 -17.05 -7.56
CA PRO A 28 -3.17 -16.75 -6.89
C PRO A 28 -3.14 -15.53 -6.00
N ARG A 29 -2.04 -15.24 -5.33
CA ARG A 29 -1.96 -14.15 -4.34
C ARG A 29 -1.46 -12.87 -4.99
N ARG A 30 -2.15 -11.76 -4.70
CA ARG A 30 -1.80 -10.42 -5.18
C ARG A 30 -1.59 -9.47 -4.01
N MET A 31 -0.49 -8.75 -4.02
CA MET A 31 -0.10 -7.84 -2.94
C MET A 31 0.40 -6.50 -3.52
N TRP A 32 0.23 -5.44 -2.76
CA TRP A 32 0.88 -4.16 -3.01
C TRP A 32 2.32 -4.22 -2.51
N ALA A 33 3.29 -4.02 -3.40
CA ALA A 33 4.72 -4.11 -3.06
C ALA A 33 5.35 -2.75 -2.74
N GLY A 34 4.90 -1.69 -3.39
CA GLY A 34 5.43 -0.34 -3.23
C GLY A 34 4.98 0.58 -4.35
N GLY A 35 5.63 1.72 -4.46
CA GLY A 35 5.36 2.67 -5.52
C GLY A 35 6.09 4.00 -5.36
N ARG A 36 5.84 4.88 -6.31
CA ARG A 36 6.40 6.24 -6.42
C ARG A 36 5.28 7.17 -6.80
N ILE A 37 5.17 8.29 -6.11
CA ILE A 37 4.15 9.29 -6.39
C ILE A 37 4.84 10.64 -6.59
N ASP A 38 4.53 11.30 -7.71
CA ASP A 38 5.00 12.64 -8.07
C ASP A 38 3.81 13.61 -8.02
N PHE A 39 3.81 14.55 -7.07
CA PHE A 39 2.76 15.54 -6.87
C PHE A 39 3.18 16.85 -7.59
N ARG A 40 2.60 17.10 -8.75
CA ARG A 40 2.96 18.26 -9.59
C ARG A 40 2.15 19.51 -9.27
N ARG A 41 0.89 19.32 -8.89
CA ARG A 41 0.01 20.39 -8.41
C ARG A 41 -1.02 19.85 -7.42
N PRO A 42 -1.53 20.70 -6.51
CA PRO A 42 -2.64 20.32 -5.64
C PRO A 42 -3.92 20.10 -6.47
N ILE A 43 -4.70 19.10 -6.07
CA ILE A 43 -6.06 18.85 -6.56
C ILE A 43 -7.03 19.48 -5.57
N ARG A 44 -7.98 20.27 -6.06
CA ARG A 44 -8.99 20.95 -5.23
C ARG A 44 -10.32 20.21 -5.28
N ILE A 45 -11.09 20.29 -4.19
CA ILE A 45 -12.44 19.74 -4.14
C ILE A 45 -13.31 20.44 -5.22
N GLY A 46 -14.04 19.64 -6.00
CA GLY A 46 -14.87 20.12 -7.11
C GLY A 46 -14.20 20.10 -8.47
N GLU A 47 -12.88 19.90 -8.55
CA GLU A 47 -12.20 19.73 -9.85
C GLU A 47 -12.55 18.40 -10.49
N LYS A 48 -12.80 18.40 -11.81
CA LYS A 48 -12.96 17.18 -12.60
C LYS A 48 -11.59 16.57 -12.87
N LEU A 49 -11.47 15.28 -12.59
CA LEU A 49 -10.24 14.51 -12.79
C LEU A 49 -10.39 13.60 -14.01
N ALA A 50 -9.34 13.49 -14.78
CA ALA A 50 -9.11 12.40 -15.71
C ALA A 50 -7.96 11.53 -15.19
N ARG A 51 -8.11 10.20 -15.30
CA ARG A 51 -7.03 9.25 -14.97
C ARG A 51 -6.76 8.36 -16.17
N GLU A 52 -5.52 8.33 -16.61
CA GLU A 52 -5.01 7.35 -17.56
C GLU A 52 -4.14 6.34 -16.82
N SER A 53 -4.27 5.07 -17.19
CA SER A 53 -3.53 3.98 -16.56
C SER A 53 -2.81 3.15 -17.62
N GLU A 54 -1.53 2.87 -17.40
CA GLU A 54 -0.65 2.17 -18.32
C GLU A 54 0.15 1.10 -17.57
N ILE A 55 0.24 -0.11 -18.12
CA ILE A 55 1.15 -1.14 -17.62
C ILE A 55 2.54 -0.87 -18.17
N LEU A 56 3.48 -0.50 -17.32
CA LEU A 56 4.87 -0.22 -17.71
C LEU A 56 5.70 -1.48 -17.87
N SER A 57 5.51 -2.46 -16.98
CA SER A 57 6.28 -3.71 -17.02
C SER A 57 5.51 -4.88 -16.43
N VAL A 58 5.86 -6.08 -16.90
CA VAL A 58 5.42 -7.37 -16.35
C VAL A 58 6.67 -8.25 -16.26
N GLU A 59 7.19 -8.45 -15.05
CA GLU A 59 8.48 -9.10 -14.82
C GLU A 59 8.31 -10.37 -13.99
N PRO A 60 8.44 -11.56 -14.58
CA PRO A 60 8.52 -12.80 -13.83
C PRO A 60 9.88 -12.90 -13.13
N LYS A 61 9.87 -13.37 -11.88
CA LYS A 61 11.08 -13.66 -11.08
C LYS A 61 10.89 -14.98 -10.35
N THR A 62 11.92 -15.82 -10.38
CA THR A 62 11.96 -17.05 -9.59
C THR A 62 13.08 -16.94 -8.56
N GLY A 63 12.77 -17.22 -7.32
CA GLY A 63 13.71 -17.11 -6.22
C GLY A 63 13.43 -18.11 -5.10
N LYS A 64 14.13 -17.97 -3.99
CA LYS A 64 13.96 -18.83 -2.80
C LYS A 64 12.53 -18.84 -2.25
N SER A 65 11.75 -17.79 -2.53
CA SER A 65 10.36 -17.64 -2.09
C SER A 65 9.32 -18.23 -3.06
N GLY A 66 9.74 -18.92 -4.12
CA GLY A 66 8.88 -19.42 -5.20
C GLY A 66 8.81 -18.48 -6.39
N ASN A 67 7.74 -18.61 -7.17
CA ASN A 67 7.50 -17.78 -8.34
C ASN A 67 6.85 -16.47 -7.94
N LEU A 68 7.32 -15.39 -8.55
CA LEU A 68 6.80 -14.04 -8.40
C LEU A 68 6.59 -13.42 -9.78
N VAL A 69 5.58 -12.59 -9.92
CA VAL A 69 5.44 -11.70 -11.07
C VAL A 69 5.23 -10.29 -10.55
N PHE A 70 6.09 -9.37 -10.95
CA PHE A 70 5.93 -7.95 -10.65
C PHE A 70 5.24 -7.28 -11.82
N VAL A 71 4.23 -6.45 -11.52
CA VAL A 71 3.53 -5.63 -12.51
C VAL A 71 3.61 -4.19 -12.03
N THR A 72 4.23 -3.33 -12.81
CA THR A 72 4.26 -1.88 -12.54
C THR A 72 3.21 -1.20 -13.40
N VAL A 73 2.30 -0.49 -12.74
CA VAL A 73 1.25 0.31 -13.38
C VAL A 73 1.50 1.78 -13.12
N ARG A 74 1.50 2.60 -14.17
CA ARG A 74 1.48 4.06 -14.04
C ARG A 74 0.05 4.57 -14.11
N HIS A 75 -0.30 5.45 -13.18
CA HIS A 75 -1.52 6.22 -13.20
C HIS A 75 -1.16 7.70 -13.35
N THR A 76 -1.65 8.33 -14.41
CA THR A 76 -1.52 9.77 -14.63
C THR A 76 -2.86 10.42 -14.34
N VAL A 77 -2.90 11.28 -13.32
CA VAL A 77 -4.10 12.04 -12.95
C VAL A 77 -3.95 13.48 -13.42
N SER A 78 -4.91 13.94 -14.19
CA SER A 78 -4.94 15.28 -14.78
C SER A 78 -6.19 16.05 -14.39
N VAL A 79 -6.06 17.38 -14.34
CA VAL A 79 -7.14 18.36 -14.17
C VAL A 79 -7.05 19.34 -15.32
N ALA A 80 -8.11 19.51 -16.09
CA ALA A 80 -8.13 20.40 -17.26
C ALA A 80 -6.93 20.20 -18.21
N ASN A 81 -6.56 18.94 -18.48
CA ASN A 81 -5.40 18.53 -19.28
C ASN A 81 -4.01 18.84 -18.68
N GLU A 82 -3.95 19.36 -17.45
CA GLU A 82 -2.70 19.56 -16.73
C GLU A 82 -2.46 18.35 -15.78
N ILE A 83 -1.26 17.76 -15.84
CA ILE A 83 -0.91 16.63 -14.98
C ILE A 83 -0.77 17.11 -13.53
N ALA A 84 -1.59 16.56 -12.65
CA ALA A 84 -1.59 16.86 -11.23
C ALA A 84 -0.77 15.85 -10.41
N VAL A 85 -0.93 14.56 -10.70
CA VAL A 85 -0.24 13.46 -10.00
C VAL A 85 0.18 12.39 -10.99
N VAL A 86 1.39 11.87 -10.84
CA VAL A 86 1.85 10.64 -11.50
C VAL A 86 2.18 9.63 -10.41
N GLU A 87 1.54 8.48 -10.44
CA GLU A 87 1.80 7.36 -9.54
C GLU A 87 2.30 6.16 -10.34
N GLU A 88 3.39 5.54 -9.89
CA GLU A 88 3.79 4.22 -10.32
C GLU A 88 3.55 3.24 -9.17
N HIS A 89 2.72 2.26 -9.43
CA HIS A 89 2.24 1.28 -8.45
C HIS A 89 2.81 -0.10 -8.78
N ASP A 90 3.57 -0.66 -7.85
CA ASP A 90 4.18 -1.98 -7.98
C ASP A 90 3.28 -3.03 -7.31
N ILE A 91 2.74 -3.93 -8.14
CA ILE A 91 1.94 -5.08 -7.72
C ILE A 91 2.83 -6.32 -7.80
N VAL A 92 2.79 -7.17 -6.78
CA VAL A 92 3.44 -8.48 -6.81
C VAL A 92 2.41 -9.60 -6.75
N TYR A 93 2.52 -10.53 -7.69
CA TYR A 93 1.81 -11.80 -7.66
C TYR A 93 2.74 -12.89 -7.15
N ARG A 94 2.23 -13.84 -6.38
CA ARG A 94 3.01 -14.92 -5.78
C ARG A 94 2.21 -16.21 -5.67
N ASP A 95 2.94 -17.31 -5.46
CA ASP A 95 2.36 -18.63 -5.21
C ASP A 95 1.41 -18.61 -4.01
N ALA A 96 0.50 -19.60 -3.98
CA ALA A 96 -0.37 -19.86 -2.82
C ALA A 96 0.46 -20.05 -1.55
N ALA A 97 -0.12 -19.71 -0.40
CA ALA A 97 0.47 -20.08 0.88
C ALA A 97 0.53 -21.62 0.98
N LYS A 98 1.65 -22.16 1.47
CA LYS A 98 1.72 -23.61 1.75
C LYS A 98 0.76 -23.90 2.92
N PRO A 99 -0.05 -24.95 2.85
CA PRO A 99 -0.90 -25.35 3.97
C PRO A 99 -0.08 -25.52 5.25
N GLY A 100 -0.52 -24.93 6.35
CA GLY A 100 0.18 -24.97 7.63
C GLY A 100 1.44 -24.12 7.74
N ALA A 101 1.86 -23.43 6.68
CA ALA A 101 2.86 -22.39 6.81
C ALA A 101 2.18 -21.18 7.45
N ASN A 102 2.51 -20.92 8.70
CA ASN A 102 2.29 -19.58 9.24
C ASN A 102 2.90 -18.60 8.24
N ALA A 103 2.15 -17.59 7.85
CA ALA A 103 2.66 -16.52 6.99
C ALA A 103 3.71 -15.69 7.76
N SER A 104 4.76 -16.36 8.24
CA SER A 104 5.90 -15.75 8.89
C SER A 104 6.72 -15.05 7.81
N THR A 105 6.31 -13.84 7.48
CA THR A 105 7.26 -12.93 6.85
C THR A 105 8.38 -12.73 7.86
N PRO A 106 9.66 -12.89 7.45
CA PRO A 106 10.75 -12.59 8.35
C PRO A 106 10.54 -11.21 8.97
N PRO A 107 10.78 -11.02 10.27
CA PRO A 107 10.63 -9.71 10.88
C PRO A 107 11.46 -8.70 10.08
N GLY A 108 10.85 -7.56 9.77
CA GLY A 108 11.55 -6.44 9.16
C GLY A 108 12.72 -5.98 10.03
N LYS A 109 13.61 -5.17 9.47
CA LYS A 109 14.66 -4.53 10.27
C LYS A 109 14.00 -3.69 11.38
N PRO A 110 14.65 -3.55 12.57
CA PRO A 110 14.14 -2.64 13.59
C PRO A 110 13.98 -1.22 13.06
N ALA A 111 12.91 -0.57 13.44
CA ALA A 111 12.73 0.85 13.18
C ALA A 111 13.74 1.70 13.96
N PRO A 112 14.12 2.89 13.47
CA PRO A 112 14.98 3.81 14.22
C PRO A 112 14.39 4.10 15.61
N ALA A 113 15.23 4.01 16.65
CA ALA A 113 14.80 4.11 18.04
C ALA A 113 14.26 5.51 18.42
N ASN A 114 14.81 6.57 17.79
CA ASN A 114 14.53 7.97 18.12
C ASN A 114 13.97 8.71 16.91
N PRO A 115 12.71 8.48 16.53
CA PRO A 115 12.07 9.28 15.49
C PRO A 115 11.91 10.74 15.96
N VAL A 116 12.16 11.67 15.07
CA VAL A 116 11.89 13.12 15.33
C VAL A 116 10.37 13.37 15.26
N TRP A 117 9.69 12.70 14.33
CA TRP A 117 8.24 12.72 14.20
C TRP A 117 7.67 11.36 14.57
N ARG A 118 6.61 11.36 15.36
CA ARG A 118 5.96 10.12 15.78
C ARG A 118 4.45 10.29 15.89
N HIS A 119 3.73 9.30 15.42
CA HIS A 119 2.29 9.16 15.61
C HIS A 119 1.93 7.70 15.84
N GLU A 120 1.01 7.42 16.76
CA GLU A 120 0.53 6.09 17.05
C GLU A 120 -0.92 5.95 16.60
N VAL A 121 -1.24 4.83 15.99
CA VAL A 121 -2.57 4.50 15.48
C VAL A 121 -2.94 3.11 15.95
N MET A 122 -4.20 2.90 16.33
CA MET A 122 -4.78 1.60 16.59
C MET A 122 -5.74 1.28 15.43
N PRO A 123 -5.31 0.54 14.41
CA PRO A 123 -6.17 0.19 13.28
C PRO A 123 -7.15 -0.91 13.70
N ASP A 124 -8.36 -0.51 14.07
CA ASP A 124 -9.47 -1.42 14.38
C ASP A 124 -10.25 -1.82 13.12
N GLU A 125 -11.20 -2.74 13.27
CA GLU A 125 -12.05 -3.21 12.20
C GLU A 125 -12.86 -2.08 11.55
N ALA A 126 -13.31 -1.10 12.35
CA ALA A 126 -14.07 0.04 11.84
C ALA A 126 -13.20 0.92 10.94
N MET A 127 -11.94 1.16 11.31
CA MET A 127 -11.00 1.91 10.48
C MET A 127 -10.73 1.19 9.15
N LEU A 128 -10.48 -0.12 9.19
CA LEU A 128 -10.22 -0.90 7.97
C LEU A 128 -11.44 -0.94 7.06
N PHE A 129 -12.63 -1.16 7.60
CA PHE A 129 -13.88 -1.12 6.85
C PHE A 129 -14.11 0.24 6.18
N ARG A 130 -13.97 1.34 6.94
CA ARG A 130 -14.16 2.70 6.43
C ARG A 130 -13.15 3.03 5.34
N TYR A 131 -11.90 2.60 5.50
CA TYR A 131 -10.87 2.82 4.49
C TYR A 131 -11.14 2.02 3.23
N SER A 132 -11.52 0.74 3.34
CA SER A 132 -11.97 -0.08 2.21
C SER A 132 -13.11 0.60 1.44
N ALA A 133 -14.12 1.12 2.15
CA ALA A 133 -15.25 1.81 1.54
C ALA A 133 -14.81 3.09 0.81
N LEU A 134 -13.94 3.90 1.41
CA LEU A 134 -13.46 5.15 0.83
C LEU A 134 -12.67 4.95 -0.48
N ILE A 135 -11.89 3.89 -0.58
CA ILE A 135 -11.09 3.58 -1.77
C ILE A 135 -11.76 2.57 -2.70
N PHE A 136 -12.98 2.13 -2.36
CA PHE A 136 -13.75 1.10 -3.08
C PHE A 136 -12.98 -0.23 -3.24
N ASN A 137 -12.30 -0.67 -2.19
CA ASN A 137 -11.50 -1.89 -2.17
C ASN A 137 -12.21 -3.02 -1.41
N ALA A 138 -12.64 -4.05 -2.14
CA ALA A 138 -13.33 -5.21 -1.58
C ALA A 138 -12.40 -6.41 -1.30
N HIS A 139 -11.08 -6.23 -1.22
CA HIS A 139 -10.16 -7.32 -0.91
C HIS A 139 -10.43 -7.88 0.49
N ARG A 140 -10.78 -9.16 0.56
CA ARG A 140 -11.26 -9.84 1.77
C ARG A 140 -10.29 -9.81 2.94
N ILE A 141 -8.98 -9.70 2.70
CA ILE A 141 -7.98 -9.64 3.78
C ILE A 141 -8.17 -8.47 4.73
N HIS A 142 -8.94 -7.45 4.35
CA HIS A 142 -9.15 -6.25 5.15
C HIS A 142 -10.41 -6.28 6.01
N TYR A 143 -11.33 -7.24 5.79
CA TYR A 143 -12.60 -7.29 6.52
C TYR A 143 -13.12 -8.69 6.84
N ASP A 144 -12.55 -9.75 6.24
CA ASP A 144 -12.97 -11.13 6.44
C ASP A 144 -11.89 -11.91 7.20
N ILE A 145 -12.08 -12.03 8.51
CA ILE A 145 -11.12 -12.68 9.39
C ILE A 145 -10.96 -14.18 9.11
N ASP A 146 -12.07 -14.84 8.72
CA ASP A 146 -12.04 -16.25 8.38
C ASP A 146 -11.24 -16.51 7.11
N TYR A 147 -11.42 -15.68 6.10
CA TYR A 147 -10.62 -15.71 4.87
C TYR A 147 -9.13 -15.50 5.17
N CYS A 148 -8.80 -14.49 5.98
CA CYS A 148 -7.41 -14.23 6.38
C CYS A 148 -6.76 -15.46 7.02
N ARG A 149 -7.46 -16.11 7.94
CA ARG A 149 -6.91 -17.24 8.71
C ARG A 149 -6.87 -18.53 7.93
N LYS A 150 -7.97 -18.86 7.24
CA LYS A 150 -8.15 -20.17 6.60
C LYS A 150 -7.50 -20.27 5.23
N GLU A 151 -7.50 -19.18 4.46
CA GLU A 151 -7.02 -19.19 3.08
C GLU A 151 -5.68 -18.48 2.90
N GLU A 152 -5.48 -17.32 3.56
CA GLU A 152 -4.25 -16.56 3.44
C GLU A 152 -3.19 -16.92 4.50
N GLY A 153 -3.58 -17.59 5.59
CA GLY A 153 -2.68 -17.99 6.69
C GLY A 153 -2.20 -16.82 7.56
N TYR A 154 -2.92 -15.70 7.55
CA TYR A 154 -2.63 -14.56 8.41
C TYR A 154 -3.31 -14.69 9.78
N PRO A 155 -2.72 -14.17 10.87
CA PRO A 155 -3.33 -14.22 12.19
C PRO A 155 -4.54 -13.29 12.37
N GLY A 156 -4.67 -12.26 11.54
CA GLY A 156 -5.68 -11.22 11.64
C GLY A 156 -5.94 -10.49 10.33
N LEU A 157 -6.83 -9.49 10.36
CA LEU A 157 -7.07 -8.62 9.22
C LEU A 157 -5.83 -7.79 8.92
N ILE A 158 -5.52 -7.62 7.65
CA ILE A 158 -4.36 -6.87 7.18
C ILE A 158 -4.67 -5.38 7.13
N VAL A 159 -3.78 -4.56 7.67
CA VAL A 159 -3.81 -3.11 7.48
C VAL A 159 -3.43 -2.79 6.03
N HIS A 160 -4.26 -2.03 5.34
CA HIS A 160 -4.03 -1.68 3.93
C HIS A 160 -2.67 -1.01 3.71
N GLY A 161 -1.94 -1.42 2.70
CA GLY A 161 -0.73 -0.71 2.25
C GLY A 161 -1.01 0.77 1.94
N PRO A 162 -2.06 1.10 1.15
CA PRO A 162 -2.45 2.49 0.91
C PRO A 162 -2.80 3.29 2.17
N LEU A 163 -3.39 2.67 3.20
CA LEU A 163 -3.63 3.34 4.48
C LEU A 163 -2.31 3.71 5.15
N GLN A 164 -1.34 2.79 5.18
CA GLN A 164 -0.01 3.08 5.72
C GLN A 164 0.66 4.23 4.95
N THR A 165 0.59 4.22 3.61
CA THR A 165 1.11 5.31 2.75
C THR A 165 0.44 6.65 3.07
N THR A 166 -0.88 6.66 3.28
CA THR A 166 -1.65 7.85 3.70
C THR A 166 -1.15 8.38 5.06
N LEU A 167 -0.91 7.49 6.02
CA LEU A 167 -0.39 7.86 7.34
C LEU A 167 1.04 8.42 7.27
N LEU A 168 1.90 7.88 6.40
CA LEU A 168 3.23 8.45 6.16
C LEU A 168 3.14 9.88 5.63
N LEU A 169 2.31 10.11 4.61
CA LEU A 169 2.10 11.45 4.04
C LEU A 169 1.50 12.42 5.06
N ASP A 170 0.53 11.97 5.87
CA ASP A 170 -0.09 12.79 6.90
C ASP A 170 0.90 13.19 7.99
N LEU A 171 1.77 12.26 8.45
CA LEU A 171 2.85 12.57 9.39
C LEU A 171 3.79 13.63 8.82
N SER A 172 4.22 13.47 7.57
CA SER A 172 5.07 14.43 6.87
C SER A 172 4.39 15.81 6.76
N ARG A 173 3.15 15.84 6.29
CA ARG A 173 2.37 17.09 6.12
C ARG A 173 2.22 17.87 7.43
N ARG A 174 1.97 17.18 8.54
CA ARG A 174 1.79 17.81 9.86
C ARG A 174 3.08 18.40 10.42
N ASN A 175 4.24 17.87 10.06
CA ASN A 175 5.51 18.20 10.70
C ASN A 175 6.46 19.05 9.83
N ALA A 176 6.44 18.87 8.50
CA ALA A 176 7.41 19.53 7.63
C ALA A 176 7.06 20.99 7.30
N GLY A 177 5.78 21.38 7.36
CA GLY A 177 5.32 22.72 6.95
C GLY A 177 5.52 23.04 5.47
N LYS A 178 5.81 22.02 4.65
CA LYS A 178 6.10 22.13 3.22
C LYS A 178 5.23 21.14 2.45
N PRO A 179 4.82 21.45 1.21
CA PRO A 179 4.12 20.49 0.36
C PRO A 179 5.08 19.37 -0.07
N VAL A 180 4.60 18.12 0.03
CA VAL A 180 5.31 16.97 -0.52
C VAL A 180 5.28 17.05 -2.05
N ARG A 181 6.44 16.89 -2.68
CA ARG A 181 6.62 16.80 -4.13
C ARG A 181 6.73 15.36 -4.61
N LYS A 182 7.37 14.51 -3.81
CA LYS A 182 7.58 13.12 -4.15
C LYS A 182 7.46 12.22 -2.94
N LEU A 183 6.95 11.02 -3.16
CA LEU A 183 7.00 9.93 -2.19
C LEU A 183 7.44 8.66 -2.92
N ASP A 184 8.54 8.06 -2.46
CA ASP A 184 8.92 6.69 -2.77
C ASP A 184 8.62 5.82 -1.55
N TYR A 185 7.93 4.68 -1.74
CA TYR A 185 7.57 3.81 -0.62
C TYR A 185 7.65 2.33 -0.98
N ARG A 186 7.90 1.51 0.03
CA ARG A 186 8.01 0.06 -0.11
C ARG A 186 7.39 -0.66 1.07
N ALA A 187 6.48 -1.59 0.78
CA ALA A 187 5.96 -2.53 1.77
C ALA A 187 7.02 -3.61 2.08
N VAL A 188 7.20 -3.92 3.36
CA VAL A 188 8.20 -4.87 3.88
C VAL A 188 7.53 -6.05 4.55
N SER A 189 6.57 -5.79 5.46
CA SER A 189 5.83 -6.82 6.19
C SER A 189 4.40 -6.39 6.46
N PRO A 190 3.46 -7.34 6.64
CA PRO A 190 2.10 -7.00 6.99
C PRO A 190 2.00 -6.42 8.41
N LEU A 191 1.02 -5.54 8.62
CA LEU A 191 0.52 -5.12 9.92
C LEU A 191 -0.91 -5.61 10.10
N PHE A 192 -1.30 -5.89 11.33
CA PHE A 192 -2.59 -6.47 11.64
C PHE A 192 -3.47 -5.49 12.42
N HIS A 193 -4.80 -5.68 12.28
CA HIS A 193 -5.78 -4.93 13.06
C HIS A 193 -5.61 -5.20 14.55
N ASN A 194 -6.10 -4.27 15.38
CA ASN A 194 -6.04 -4.34 16.84
C ASN A 194 -4.60 -4.45 17.41
N GLU A 195 -3.59 -4.16 16.59
CA GLU A 195 -2.21 -4.02 17.00
C GLU A 195 -1.75 -2.57 16.84
N LYS A 196 -1.01 -2.06 17.83
CA LYS A 196 -0.51 -0.69 17.78
C LYS A 196 0.46 -0.51 16.61
N LEU A 197 0.13 0.43 15.72
CA LEU A 197 0.95 0.87 14.62
C LEU A 197 1.65 2.18 14.98
N THR A 198 2.96 2.23 14.84
CA THR A 198 3.73 3.47 14.97
C THR A 198 4.13 3.99 13.60
N VAL A 199 3.85 5.25 13.34
CA VAL A 199 4.34 6.00 12.18
C VAL A 199 5.49 6.88 12.65
N GLY A 200 6.68 6.71 12.07
CA GLY A 200 7.88 7.44 12.44
C GLY A 200 8.48 8.21 11.28
N GLY A 201 9.22 9.27 11.60
CA GLY A 201 9.90 10.09 10.61
C GLY A 201 11.16 10.76 11.15
N ILE A 202 12.16 10.92 10.25
CA ILE A 202 13.39 11.67 10.49
C ILE A 202 13.62 12.59 9.29
N PRO A 203 13.53 13.92 9.46
CA PRO A 203 13.86 14.87 8.40
C PRO A 203 15.37 14.85 8.11
N SER A 204 15.74 15.13 6.86
CA SER A 204 17.13 15.42 6.49
C SER A 204 17.61 16.72 7.13
N ALA A 205 18.93 16.87 7.28
CA ALA A 205 19.51 18.08 7.92
C ALA A 205 19.22 19.37 7.14
N ASP A 206 19.08 19.29 5.82
CA ASP A 206 18.72 20.42 4.95
C ASP A 206 17.21 20.70 4.90
N GLY A 207 16.39 19.82 5.50
CA GLY A 207 14.95 19.92 5.49
C GLY A 207 14.30 19.74 4.12
N LEU A 208 15.01 19.19 3.12
CA LEU A 208 14.48 18.97 1.77
C LEU A 208 13.86 17.60 1.58
N SER A 209 14.05 16.69 2.54
CA SER A 209 13.48 15.34 2.51
C SER A 209 13.23 14.81 3.91
N ALA A 210 12.54 13.67 4.01
CA ALA A 210 12.45 12.89 5.25
C ALA A 210 12.35 11.40 4.96
N GLN A 211 12.98 10.61 5.83
CA GLN A 211 12.79 9.18 5.92
C GLN A 211 11.58 8.88 6.79
N LEU A 212 10.65 8.08 6.30
CA LEU A 212 9.41 7.73 6.97
C LEU A 212 9.30 6.20 7.08
N TRP A 213 8.57 5.72 8.07
CA TRP A 213 8.27 4.29 8.20
C TRP A 213 6.99 4.06 9.00
N THR A 214 6.41 2.88 8.82
CA THR A 214 5.47 2.29 9.77
C THR A 214 6.11 1.09 10.43
N SER A 215 5.76 0.82 11.68
CA SER A 215 6.19 -0.36 12.43
C SER A 215 5.07 -0.89 13.31
N GLY A 216 5.07 -2.20 13.55
CA GLY A 216 4.14 -2.88 14.44
C GLY A 216 4.64 -2.93 15.90
N PRO A 217 3.96 -3.72 16.77
CA PRO A 217 4.26 -3.81 18.21
C PRO A 217 5.69 -4.27 18.53
N THR A 218 6.28 -5.08 17.64
CA THR A 218 7.67 -5.57 17.79
C THR A 218 8.73 -4.53 17.47
N GLY A 219 8.33 -3.35 16.97
CA GLY A 219 9.24 -2.33 16.47
C GLY A 219 9.85 -2.63 15.10
N ALA A 220 9.50 -3.73 14.46
CA ALA A 220 9.97 -4.06 13.12
C ALA A 220 9.26 -3.20 12.06
N ILE A 221 10.03 -2.72 11.07
CA ILE A 221 9.51 -1.92 9.96
C ILE A 221 8.55 -2.75 9.11
N ALA A 222 7.38 -2.19 8.85
CA ALA A 222 6.38 -2.75 7.97
C ALA A 222 6.31 -2.06 6.61
N MET A 223 6.55 -0.75 6.57
CA MET A 223 6.69 0.04 5.35
C MET A 223 7.77 1.08 5.53
N THR A 224 8.52 1.36 4.49
CA THR A 224 9.44 2.49 4.40
C THR A 224 8.93 3.51 3.41
N GLY A 225 9.25 4.78 3.63
CA GLY A 225 8.98 5.86 2.69
C GLY A 225 10.09 6.90 2.71
N THR A 226 10.29 7.56 1.58
CA THR A 226 11.11 8.77 1.47
C THR A 226 10.29 9.85 0.81
N VAL A 227 10.12 10.97 1.47
CA VAL A 227 9.47 12.15 0.88
C VAL A 227 10.50 13.19 0.49
N THR A 228 10.22 13.95 -0.57
CA THR A 228 10.92 15.19 -0.94
C THR A 228 9.93 16.34 -1.04
N TYR A 229 10.39 17.56 -0.72
CA TYR A 229 9.57 18.76 -0.66
C TYR A 229 9.85 19.75 -1.80
#